data_0745316d50ca53eb848e843225d20135
#
_entry.id   0745316d50ca53eb848e843225d20135
#
_cell.length_a   1.000
_cell.length_b   1.000
_cell.length_c   1.000
_cell.angle_alpha   90.00
_cell.angle_beta   90.00
_cell.angle_gamma   90.00
#
_symmetry.space_group_name_H-M   'P 1'
#
loop_
_entity.id
_entity.type
_entity.pdbx_description
1 polymer ?
#
loop_
_entity_poly.entity_id
_entity_poly.type
_entity_poly.pdbx_seq_one_letter_code
_entity_poly.pdbx_strand_id
1 'polypeptide(L)'
;LETTLYPPIKGFLEAAGYVVKGEIGGCDVVGVREGDPDVVVVCELKLSFNLELILQAVDRANISDEVWIAARVSARGKGRESDRRFRDLCRKLGIGMLSVSDGGTVDIIVSPQSPAPRKNAKRRSRLVAEHKRRKGDPALGGVNRSPIMTAYRQQALVCAAALQQGLARPRDIRPHAPDVAKILRGNVYGWFDNVERGVYVLTALGIEALQRWPQDLEIVSSLPDADG
;
A
#
# COMPACT_ATOMS: atom_id res chain seq x y z
N LEU A 1 4.73 13.67 12.71
CA LEU A 1 4.55 12.27 12.35
C LEU A 1 4.93 12.07 10.87
N GLU A 2 5.52 10.93 10.50
CA GLU A 2 5.87 10.60 9.10
C GLU A 2 4.63 10.61 8.20
N THR A 3 3.48 10.23 8.74
CA THR A 3 2.18 10.26 8.04
C THR A 3 1.78 11.62 7.49
N THR A 4 2.32 12.73 8.04
CA THR A 4 2.03 14.07 7.52
C THR A 4 2.73 14.35 6.17
N LEU A 5 3.71 13.54 5.79
CA LEU A 5 4.41 13.63 4.51
C LEU A 5 3.64 12.93 3.38
N TYR A 6 2.76 11.97 3.72
CA TYR A 6 2.04 11.18 2.74
C TYR A 6 1.14 12.02 1.80
N PRO A 7 0.24 12.89 2.30
CA PRO A 7 -0.65 13.65 1.41
C PRO A 7 0.09 14.53 0.38
N PRO A 8 1.11 15.35 0.75
CA PRO A 8 1.83 16.15 -0.22
C PRO A 8 2.62 15.29 -1.23
N ILE A 9 3.25 14.17 -0.81
CA ILE A 9 3.98 13.27 -1.72
C ILE A 9 3.00 12.54 -2.64
N LYS A 10 1.85 12.10 -2.14
CA LYS A 10 0.77 11.54 -2.97
C LYS A 10 0.36 12.53 -4.05
N GLY A 11 0.01 13.76 -3.68
CA GLY A 11 -0.38 14.80 -4.64
C GLY A 11 0.71 15.11 -5.68
N PHE A 12 1.98 15.12 -5.27
CA PHE A 12 3.12 15.31 -6.17
C PHE A 12 3.20 14.19 -7.24
N LEU A 13 3.07 12.93 -6.83
CA LEU A 13 3.12 11.78 -7.73
C LEU A 13 1.85 11.67 -8.60
N GLU A 14 0.67 12.00 -8.06
CA GLU A 14 -0.57 12.05 -8.82
C GLU A 14 -0.53 13.13 -9.91
N ALA A 15 0.05 14.30 -9.62
CA ALA A 15 0.30 15.34 -10.62
C ALA A 15 1.27 14.89 -11.73
N ALA A 16 2.14 13.91 -11.45
CA ALA A 16 3.01 13.26 -12.43
C ALA A 16 2.33 12.08 -13.19
N GLY A 17 1.01 11.88 -12.98
CA GLY A 17 0.21 10.89 -13.70
C GLY A 17 0.24 9.48 -13.11
N TYR A 18 0.64 9.31 -11.86
CA TYR A 18 0.60 8.01 -11.18
C TYR A 18 -0.70 7.82 -10.39
N VAL A 19 -1.20 6.59 -10.34
CA VAL A 19 -2.21 6.18 -9.35
C VAL A 19 -1.49 5.78 -8.08
N VAL A 20 -1.70 6.53 -6.98
CA VAL A 20 -0.87 6.44 -5.77
C VAL A 20 -1.61 5.80 -4.61
N LYS A 21 -0.96 4.85 -3.93
CA LYS A 21 -1.46 4.19 -2.71
C LYS A 21 -0.35 4.06 -1.67
N GLY A 22 -0.72 4.14 -0.40
CA GLY A 22 0.18 3.95 0.73
C GLY A 22 0.29 2.50 1.19
N GLU A 23 1.39 2.18 1.87
CA GLU A 23 1.62 0.90 2.55
C GLU A 23 1.44 -0.34 1.64
N ILE A 24 2.04 -0.33 0.46
CA ILE A 24 2.00 -1.44 -0.49
C ILE A 24 3.32 -2.22 -0.45
N GLY A 25 3.26 -3.50 -0.08
CA GLY A 25 4.41 -4.41 -0.10
C GLY A 25 5.57 -3.96 0.81
N GLY A 26 5.27 -3.22 1.88
CA GLY A 26 6.26 -2.67 2.82
C GLY A 26 6.93 -1.38 2.33
N CYS A 27 6.39 -0.75 1.28
CA CYS A 27 6.80 0.58 0.82
C CYS A 27 5.82 1.62 1.36
N ASP A 28 6.32 2.77 1.82
CA ASP A 28 5.46 3.83 2.38
C ASP A 28 4.51 4.40 1.33
N VAL A 29 5.00 4.68 0.12
CA VAL A 29 4.21 5.20 -1.00
C VAL A 29 4.55 4.46 -2.28
N VAL A 30 3.53 4.02 -3.01
CA VAL A 30 3.67 3.37 -4.31
C VAL A 30 2.75 4.03 -5.32
N GLY A 31 3.32 4.48 -6.43
CA GLY A 31 2.58 4.96 -7.60
C GLY A 31 2.75 4.00 -8.77
N VAL A 32 1.65 3.77 -9.49
CA VAL A 32 1.65 2.99 -10.72
C VAL A 32 1.04 3.84 -11.82
N ARG A 33 1.75 3.98 -12.93
CA ARG A 33 1.23 4.55 -14.16
C ARG A 33 1.08 3.43 -15.19
N GLU A 34 -0.12 3.28 -15.72
CA GLU A 34 -0.43 2.26 -16.72
C GLU A 34 0.41 2.45 -17.98
N GLY A 35 0.86 1.35 -18.55
CA GLY A 35 1.69 1.29 -19.73
C GLY A 35 2.04 -0.16 -20.10
N ASP A 36 2.80 -0.36 -21.14
CA ASP A 36 3.34 -1.68 -21.54
C ASP A 36 4.87 -1.65 -21.61
N PRO A 37 5.55 -2.00 -20.50
CA PRO A 37 5.03 -2.40 -19.17
C PRO A 37 4.57 -1.23 -18.31
N ASP A 38 3.78 -1.50 -17.25
CA ASP A 38 3.45 -0.50 -16.22
C ASP A 38 4.71 0.13 -15.61
N VAL A 39 4.68 1.45 -15.39
CA VAL A 39 5.76 2.18 -14.71
C VAL A 39 5.46 2.27 -13.22
N VAL A 40 6.40 1.84 -12.39
CA VAL A 40 6.26 1.80 -10.93
C VAL A 40 7.22 2.79 -10.30
N VAL A 41 6.69 3.68 -9.47
CA VAL A 41 7.47 4.59 -8.60
C VAL A 41 7.26 4.19 -7.13
N VAL A 42 8.33 4.24 -6.35
CA VAL A 42 8.28 4.05 -4.89
C VAL A 42 8.91 5.27 -4.22
N CYS A 43 8.28 5.76 -3.15
CA CYS A 43 8.84 6.80 -2.30
C CYS A 43 8.82 6.35 -0.84
N GLU A 44 9.98 6.36 -0.18
CA GLU A 44 10.11 6.09 1.25
C GLU A 44 10.11 7.43 2.02
N LEU A 45 9.45 7.45 3.19
CA LEU A 45 9.19 8.64 3.99
C LEU A 45 9.92 8.59 5.33
N LYS A 46 10.57 9.69 5.71
CA LYS A 46 11.12 9.91 7.06
C LYS A 46 10.99 11.37 7.47
N LEU A 47 10.95 11.62 8.77
CA LEU A 47 10.94 13.02 9.27
C LEU A 47 12.23 13.78 8.92
N SER A 48 13.33 13.06 8.73
CA SER A 48 14.61 13.65 8.33
C SER A 48 15.39 12.69 7.45
N PHE A 49 16.20 13.23 6.54
CA PHE A 49 17.09 12.42 5.71
C PHE A 49 18.16 11.74 6.57
N ASN A 50 18.28 10.44 6.49
CA ASN A 50 19.27 9.63 7.21
C ASN A 50 19.74 8.44 6.35
N LEU A 51 20.70 7.67 6.86
CA LEU A 51 21.23 6.52 6.13
C LEU A 51 20.17 5.42 5.97
N GLU A 52 19.36 5.20 6.96
CA GLU A 52 18.29 4.18 6.92
C GLU A 52 17.33 4.41 5.76
N LEU A 53 16.94 5.67 5.52
CA LEU A 53 16.10 6.05 4.38
C LEU A 53 16.78 5.72 3.03
N ILE A 54 18.10 5.90 2.94
CA ILE A 54 18.87 5.51 1.74
C ILE A 54 18.88 3.99 1.57
N LEU A 55 19.09 3.23 2.65
CA LEU A 55 19.08 1.77 2.60
C LEU A 55 17.74 1.23 2.15
N GLN A 56 16.65 1.75 2.69
CA GLN A 56 15.28 1.42 2.25
C GLN A 56 15.11 1.70 0.74
N ALA A 57 15.53 2.89 0.28
CA ALA A 57 15.45 3.24 -1.14
C ALA A 57 16.25 2.29 -2.04
N VAL A 58 17.46 1.88 -1.62
CA VAL A 58 18.27 0.89 -2.36
C VAL A 58 17.55 -0.44 -2.48
N ASP A 59 16.88 -0.91 -1.42
CA ASP A 59 16.09 -2.13 -1.46
C ASP A 59 14.92 -2.02 -2.44
N ARG A 60 14.31 -0.82 -2.58
CA ARG A 60 13.19 -0.57 -3.51
C ARG A 60 13.64 -0.47 -4.96
N ALA A 61 14.87 -0.08 -5.23
CA ALA A 61 15.40 0.04 -6.58
C ALA A 61 15.34 -1.26 -7.42
N ASN A 62 15.26 -2.42 -6.75
CA ASN A 62 15.12 -3.71 -7.41
C ASN A 62 13.69 -4.05 -7.88
N ILE A 63 12.68 -3.29 -7.45
CA ILE A 63 11.27 -3.61 -7.68
C ILE A 63 10.47 -2.47 -8.31
N SER A 64 11.09 -1.30 -8.51
CA SER A 64 10.46 -0.12 -9.12
C SER A 64 11.28 0.45 -10.26
N ASP A 65 10.68 1.30 -11.06
CA ASP A 65 11.34 2.02 -12.15
C ASP A 65 12.02 3.28 -11.65
N GLU A 66 11.37 3.96 -10.70
CA GLU A 66 11.90 5.13 -10.01
C GLU A 66 11.80 4.94 -8.51
N VAL A 67 12.83 5.40 -7.80
CA VAL A 67 12.83 5.44 -6.34
C VAL A 67 13.08 6.86 -5.87
N TRP A 68 12.26 7.28 -4.95
CA TRP A 68 12.38 8.56 -4.26
C TRP A 68 12.51 8.36 -2.76
N ILE A 69 13.18 9.30 -2.13
CA ILE A 69 13.13 9.50 -0.69
C ILE A 69 12.55 10.87 -0.40
N ALA A 70 11.71 10.96 0.61
CA ALA A 70 11.12 12.23 1.01
C ALA A 70 11.27 12.47 2.50
N ALA A 71 11.62 13.69 2.85
CA ALA A 71 11.68 14.11 4.25
C ALA A 71 11.25 15.56 4.41
N ARG A 72 10.91 15.95 5.66
CA ARG A 72 10.62 17.33 6.00
C ARG A 72 11.89 18.19 5.86
N VAL A 73 11.72 19.41 5.36
CA VAL A 73 12.78 20.43 5.39
C VAL A 73 13.17 20.69 6.85
N SER A 74 14.47 20.75 7.13
CA SER A 74 14.94 21.11 8.46
C SER A 74 14.60 22.57 8.79
N ALA A 75 14.26 22.84 10.05
CA ALA A 75 13.79 24.16 10.50
C ALA A 75 14.72 25.34 10.14
N ARG A 76 16.00 25.08 9.84
CA ARG A 76 17.00 26.09 9.45
C ARG A 76 17.50 25.92 8.02
N GLY A 77 16.93 25.00 7.22
CA GLY A 77 17.43 24.67 5.87
C GLY A 77 18.87 24.15 5.84
N LYS A 78 19.40 23.70 6.98
CA LYS A 78 20.77 23.21 7.15
C LYS A 78 20.84 21.69 7.38
N GLY A 79 19.78 20.98 7.06
CA GLY A 79 19.75 19.53 7.13
C GLY A 79 20.48 18.88 5.95
N ARG A 80 20.28 17.56 5.81
CA ARG A 80 20.90 16.79 4.72
C ARG A 80 20.35 17.12 3.35
N GLU A 81 19.19 17.78 3.27
CA GLU A 81 18.63 18.36 2.05
C GLU A 81 19.60 19.38 1.40
N SER A 82 20.37 20.09 2.20
CA SER A 82 21.39 21.05 1.72
C SER A 82 22.82 20.47 1.65
N ASP A 83 23.05 19.27 2.20
CA ASP A 83 24.34 18.60 2.20
C ASP A 83 24.69 18.09 0.78
N ARG A 84 25.73 18.69 0.17
CA ARG A 84 26.19 18.30 -1.16
C ARG A 84 26.58 16.82 -1.24
N ARG A 85 27.24 16.27 -0.20
CA ARG A 85 27.70 14.87 -0.18
C ARG A 85 26.52 13.90 -0.14
N PHE A 86 25.45 14.21 0.60
CA PHE A 86 24.24 13.41 0.66
C PHE A 86 23.51 13.42 -0.69
N ARG A 87 23.36 14.60 -1.31
CA ARG A 87 22.78 14.73 -2.65
C ARG A 87 23.58 13.98 -3.71
N ASP A 88 24.92 14.05 -3.65
CA ASP A 88 25.79 13.31 -4.58
C ASP A 88 25.70 11.79 -4.37
N LEU A 89 25.46 11.32 -3.14
CA LEU A 89 25.19 9.91 -2.86
C LEU A 89 23.87 9.49 -3.54
N CYS A 90 22.78 10.25 -3.36
CA CYS A 90 21.50 9.98 -4.01
C CYS A 90 21.63 9.91 -5.54
N ARG A 91 22.36 10.88 -6.15
CA ARG A 91 22.62 10.87 -7.61
C ARG A 91 23.37 9.62 -8.07
N LYS A 92 24.43 9.21 -7.33
CA LYS A 92 25.21 8.01 -7.66
C LYS A 92 24.41 6.72 -7.53
N LEU A 93 23.41 6.69 -6.63
CA LEU A 93 22.51 5.56 -6.45
C LEU A 93 21.28 5.60 -7.38
N GLY A 94 21.11 6.68 -8.14
CA GLY A 94 19.93 6.88 -8.98
C GLY A 94 18.63 7.18 -8.21
N ILE A 95 18.75 7.57 -6.92
CA ILE A 95 17.63 7.85 -6.04
C ILE A 95 17.24 9.32 -6.13
N GLY A 96 15.96 9.60 -6.37
CA GLY A 96 15.37 10.92 -6.28
C GLY A 96 15.23 11.38 -4.83
N MET A 97 15.30 12.68 -4.60
CA MET A 97 15.21 13.27 -3.27
C MET A 97 14.21 14.43 -3.28
N LEU A 98 13.17 14.31 -2.46
CA LEU A 98 12.13 15.31 -2.27
C LEU A 98 12.19 15.90 -0.87
N SER A 99 12.02 17.20 -0.76
CA SER A 99 11.78 17.84 0.54
C SER A 99 10.35 18.34 0.65
N VAL A 100 9.78 18.26 1.85
CA VAL A 100 8.43 18.72 2.14
C VAL A 100 8.51 19.85 3.18
N SER A 101 7.97 21.02 2.82
CA SER A 101 7.87 22.15 3.74
C SER A 101 6.77 21.93 4.78
N ASP A 102 6.72 22.75 5.84
CA ASP A 102 5.65 22.71 6.83
C ASP A 102 4.28 23.05 6.22
N GLY A 103 4.25 23.83 5.14
CA GLY A 103 3.05 24.14 4.36
C GLY A 103 2.65 23.06 3.36
N GLY A 104 3.34 21.92 3.30
CA GLY A 104 3.05 20.82 2.38
C GLY A 104 3.58 21.01 0.95
N THR A 105 4.38 22.04 0.70
CA THR A 105 5.04 22.21 -0.61
C THR A 105 6.13 21.16 -0.77
N VAL A 106 6.15 20.50 -1.94
CA VAL A 106 7.16 19.48 -2.31
C VAL A 106 8.15 20.07 -3.28
N ASP A 107 9.44 20.03 -2.92
CA ASP A 107 10.55 20.47 -3.77
C ASP A 107 11.43 19.31 -4.19
N ILE A 108 11.80 19.27 -5.46
CA ILE A 108 12.77 18.29 -6.00
C ILE A 108 14.18 18.75 -5.70
N ILE A 109 14.87 18.03 -4.82
CA ILE A 109 16.28 18.30 -4.48
C ILE A 109 17.22 17.56 -5.43
N VAL A 110 16.87 16.31 -5.77
CA VAL A 110 17.61 15.46 -6.71
C VAL A 110 16.57 14.70 -7.53
N SER A 111 16.71 14.73 -8.86
CA SER A 111 15.91 13.87 -9.74
C SER A 111 16.54 12.48 -9.83
N PRO A 112 15.73 11.39 -9.89
CA PRO A 112 16.26 10.05 -10.08
C PRO A 112 16.91 9.94 -11.46
N GLN A 113 18.01 9.22 -11.55
CA GLN A 113 18.78 9.05 -12.79
C GLN A 113 18.98 7.56 -13.11
N SER A 114 18.97 7.22 -14.39
CA SER A 114 19.47 5.92 -14.86
C SER A 114 21.01 5.90 -14.93
N PRO A 115 21.68 4.74 -14.73
CA PRO A 115 21.14 3.40 -14.83
C PRO A 115 20.59 2.87 -13.51
N ALA A 116 19.33 2.42 -13.55
CA ALA A 116 18.73 1.75 -12.41
C ALA A 116 19.34 0.34 -12.21
N PRO A 117 19.52 -0.14 -10.97
CA PRO A 117 19.95 -1.50 -10.70
C PRO A 117 18.97 -2.52 -11.31
N ARG A 118 19.43 -3.78 -11.51
CA ARG A 118 18.60 -4.83 -12.08
C ARG A 118 17.32 -5.02 -11.29
N LYS A 119 16.17 -4.88 -11.95
CA LYS A 119 14.85 -4.99 -11.33
C LYS A 119 14.51 -6.42 -10.95
N ASN A 120 13.93 -6.62 -9.77
CA ASN A 120 13.37 -7.91 -9.38
C ASN A 120 11.94 -8.04 -9.93
N ALA A 121 11.80 -8.63 -11.13
CA ALA A 121 10.52 -8.76 -11.83
C ALA A 121 9.42 -9.45 -10.97
N LYS A 122 9.77 -10.48 -10.18
CA LYS A 122 8.81 -11.20 -9.33
C LYS A 122 8.26 -10.32 -8.19
N ARG A 123 9.14 -9.56 -7.51
CA ARG A 123 8.71 -8.63 -6.45
C ARG A 123 7.88 -7.47 -7.03
N ARG A 124 8.31 -6.93 -8.18
CA ARG A 124 7.57 -5.88 -8.90
C ARG A 124 6.15 -6.34 -9.26
N SER A 125 6.00 -7.52 -9.88
CA SER A 125 4.68 -8.05 -10.25
C SER A 125 3.76 -8.22 -9.04
N ARG A 126 4.29 -8.66 -7.88
CA ARG A 126 3.52 -8.77 -6.64
C ARG A 126 3.06 -7.39 -6.14
N LEU A 127 3.93 -6.37 -6.21
CA LEU A 127 3.62 -5.01 -5.80
C LEU A 127 2.49 -4.42 -6.67
N VAL A 128 2.61 -4.53 -8.00
CA VAL A 128 1.58 -4.07 -8.94
C VAL A 128 0.26 -4.83 -8.73
N ALA A 129 0.32 -6.15 -8.55
CA ALA A 129 -0.86 -6.96 -8.29
C ALA A 129 -1.58 -6.54 -7.00
N GLU A 130 -0.86 -6.31 -5.91
CA GLU A 130 -1.45 -5.80 -4.66
C GLU A 130 -2.06 -4.41 -4.87
N HIS A 131 -1.34 -3.50 -5.54
CA HIS A 131 -1.83 -2.15 -5.84
C HIS A 131 -3.13 -2.18 -6.65
N LYS A 132 -3.18 -2.95 -7.75
CA LYS A 132 -4.38 -3.05 -8.60
C LYS A 132 -5.55 -3.76 -7.91
N ARG A 133 -5.29 -4.75 -7.04
CA ARG A 133 -6.32 -5.51 -6.31
C ARG A 133 -6.93 -4.74 -5.14
N ARG A 134 -6.18 -3.83 -4.53
CA ARG A 134 -6.67 -3.05 -3.39
C ARG A 134 -7.69 -2.02 -3.86
N LYS A 135 -8.89 -2.08 -3.32
CA LYS A 135 -9.96 -1.11 -3.58
C LYS A 135 -9.72 0.15 -2.72
N GLY A 136 -9.75 1.31 -3.37
CA GLY A 136 -9.51 2.58 -2.70
C GLY A 136 -8.10 2.73 -2.12
N ASP A 137 -7.92 3.68 -1.21
CA ASP A 137 -6.69 3.97 -0.48
C ASP A 137 -6.98 4.01 1.03
N PRO A 138 -7.28 2.84 1.66
CA PRO A 138 -7.77 2.77 3.03
C PRO A 138 -6.66 2.96 4.08
N ALA A 139 -5.39 3.03 3.68
CA ALA A 139 -4.26 3.15 4.60
C ALA A 139 -3.39 4.35 4.24
N LEU A 140 -3.15 5.22 5.21
CA LEU A 140 -2.16 6.29 5.08
C LEU A 140 -0.75 5.69 5.10
N GLY A 141 0.09 6.11 4.15
CA GLY A 141 1.51 5.73 4.14
C GLY A 141 2.24 6.20 5.41
N GLY A 142 3.20 5.42 5.89
CA GLY A 142 3.98 5.75 7.09
C GLY A 142 3.30 5.36 8.41
N VAL A 143 2.21 4.61 8.39
CA VAL A 143 1.55 4.10 9.61
C VAL A 143 2.33 2.90 10.16
N ASN A 144 2.84 3.04 11.39
CA ASN A 144 3.49 1.95 12.11
C ASN A 144 2.55 1.34 13.16
N ARG A 145 2.60 0.02 13.32
CA ARG A 145 1.92 -0.77 14.37
C ARG A 145 0.40 -0.88 14.28
N SER A 146 -0.24 -0.40 13.20
CA SER A 146 -1.66 -0.66 12.97
C SER A 146 -1.82 -1.77 11.93
N PRO A 147 -2.86 -2.62 12.04
CA PRO A 147 -3.14 -3.63 11.01
C PRO A 147 -3.44 -2.96 9.67
N ILE A 148 -2.61 -3.24 8.66
CA ILE A 148 -2.73 -2.63 7.32
C ILE A 148 -3.90 -3.26 6.57
N MET A 149 -4.67 -2.43 5.85
CA MET A 149 -5.73 -2.90 4.96
C MET A 149 -5.12 -3.36 3.63
N THR A 150 -4.84 -4.66 3.52
CA THR A 150 -4.36 -5.30 2.29
C THR A 150 -5.52 -5.71 1.40
N ALA A 151 -5.27 -5.94 0.10
CA ALA A 151 -6.27 -6.50 -0.81
C ALA A 151 -6.81 -7.85 -0.31
N TYR A 152 -5.96 -8.68 0.30
CA TYR A 152 -6.40 -9.94 0.93
C TYR A 152 -7.33 -9.69 2.12
N ARG A 153 -7.03 -8.70 2.98
CA ARG A 153 -7.90 -8.36 4.11
C ARG A 153 -9.23 -7.80 3.64
N GLN A 154 -9.26 -6.96 2.61
CA GLN A 154 -10.50 -6.49 1.99
C GLN A 154 -11.38 -7.65 1.52
N GLN A 155 -10.82 -8.61 0.78
CA GLN A 155 -11.57 -9.79 0.34
C GLN A 155 -12.00 -10.69 1.52
N ALA A 156 -11.18 -10.80 2.57
CA ALA A 156 -11.57 -11.56 3.77
C ALA A 156 -12.73 -10.89 4.52
N LEU A 157 -12.79 -9.56 4.57
CA LEU A 157 -13.92 -8.81 5.13
C LEU A 157 -15.19 -9.00 4.29
N VAL A 158 -15.09 -9.02 2.97
CA VAL A 158 -16.23 -9.37 2.09
C VAL A 158 -16.75 -10.78 2.39
N CYS A 159 -15.85 -11.76 2.56
CA CYS A 159 -16.24 -13.11 2.96
C CYS A 159 -16.91 -13.12 4.35
N ALA A 160 -16.37 -12.37 5.31
CA ALA A 160 -16.91 -12.28 6.66
C ALA A 160 -18.32 -11.67 6.64
N ALA A 161 -18.53 -10.57 5.92
CA ALA A 161 -19.84 -9.93 5.80
C ALA A 161 -20.86 -10.83 5.10
N ALA A 162 -20.47 -11.54 4.05
CA ALA A 162 -21.34 -12.51 3.37
C ALA A 162 -21.77 -13.65 4.31
N LEU A 163 -20.84 -14.18 5.13
CA LEU A 163 -21.15 -15.18 6.15
C LEU A 163 -22.12 -14.61 7.22
N GLN A 164 -21.93 -13.36 7.62
CA GLN A 164 -22.85 -12.69 8.57
C GLN A 164 -24.29 -12.57 8.01
N GLN A 165 -24.42 -12.41 6.68
CA GLN A 165 -25.70 -12.37 5.97
C GLN A 165 -26.29 -13.77 5.68
N GLY A 166 -25.64 -14.86 6.14
CA GLY A 166 -26.12 -16.22 5.98
C GLY A 166 -25.61 -16.97 4.74
N LEU A 167 -24.74 -16.37 3.92
CA LEU A 167 -24.11 -17.05 2.77
C LEU A 167 -23.01 -18.00 3.26
N ALA A 168 -23.37 -19.24 3.63
CA ALA A 168 -22.45 -20.17 4.30
C ALA A 168 -21.51 -20.95 3.37
N ARG A 169 -21.72 -20.94 2.06
CA ARG A 169 -20.97 -21.76 1.11
C ARG A 169 -20.07 -20.93 0.19
N PRO A 170 -18.84 -21.36 -0.10
CA PRO A 170 -17.94 -20.63 -1.01
C PRO A 170 -18.54 -20.31 -2.38
N ARG A 171 -19.38 -21.19 -2.93
CA ARG A 171 -20.03 -20.97 -4.25
C ARG A 171 -20.93 -19.73 -4.23
N ASP A 172 -21.60 -19.47 -3.11
CA ASP A 172 -22.58 -18.38 -2.97
C ASP A 172 -21.87 -17.03 -2.76
N ILE A 173 -20.67 -17.06 -2.14
CA ILE A 173 -19.81 -15.89 -1.88
C ILE A 173 -18.92 -15.54 -3.09
N ARG A 174 -18.66 -16.50 -3.98
CA ARG A 174 -17.71 -16.38 -5.10
C ARG A 174 -17.96 -15.18 -6.03
N PRO A 175 -19.20 -14.77 -6.34
CA PRO A 175 -19.44 -13.57 -7.15
C PRO A 175 -18.83 -12.29 -6.56
N HIS A 176 -18.74 -12.21 -5.23
CA HIS A 176 -18.27 -11.04 -4.49
C HIS A 176 -16.79 -11.14 -4.09
N ALA A 177 -16.29 -12.37 -3.89
CA ALA A 177 -14.90 -12.68 -3.55
C ALA A 177 -14.42 -13.88 -4.38
N PRO A 178 -13.83 -13.67 -5.56
CA PRO A 178 -13.40 -14.77 -6.46
C PRO A 178 -12.47 -15.78 -5.79
N ASP A 179 -11.62 -15.33 -4.87
CA ASP A 179 -10.65 -16.16 -4.12
C ASP A 179 -11.24 -16.77 -2.82
N VAL A 180 -12.56 -16.72 -2.60
CA VAL A 180 -13.24 -17.13 -1.36
C VAL A 180 -12.82 -18.50 -0.84
N ALA A 181 -12.76 -19.52 -1.69
CA ALA A 181 -12.38 -20.88 -1.27
C ALA A 181 -10.94 -20.94 -0.68
N LYS A 182 -10.04 -20.14 -1.20
CA LYS A 182 -8.67 -20.02 -0.71
C LYS A 182 -8.62 -19.22 0.60
N ILE A 183 -9.41 -18.16 0.70
CA ILE A 183 -9.49 -17.29 1.88
C ILE A 183 -10.07 -18.06 3.07
N LEU A 184 -11.21 -18.72 2.89
CA LEU A 184 -11.89 -19.48 3.96
C LEU A 184 -11.02 -20.65 4.43
N ARG A 185 -10.42 -21.41 3.50
CA ARG A 185 -9.54 -22.53 3.85
C ARG A 185 -8.25 -22.07 4.51
N GLY A 186 -7.64 -21.00 4.00
CA GLY A 186 -6.39 -20.46 4.53
C GLY A 186 -6.54 -19.81 5.89
N ASN A 187 -7.69 -19.23 6.17
CA ASN A 187 -8.10 -18.65 7.45
C ASN A 187 -7.00 -17.87 8.19
N VAL A 188 -6.26 -17.04 7.45
CA VAL A 188 -5.03 -16.35 7.92
C VAL A 188 -5.28 -15.52 9.19
N TYR A 189 -6.51 -15.03 9.37
CA TYR A 189 -6.88 -14.18 10.50
C TYR A 189 -7.68 -14.91 11.58
N GLY A 190 -8.00 -16.19 11.41
CA GLY A 190 -8.83 -16.93 12.34
C GLY A 190 -10.32 -16.48 12.38
N TRP A 191 -10.80 -15.87 11.30
CA TRP A 191 -12.16 -15.30 11.24
C TRP A 191 -13.24 -16.30 10.87
N PHE A 192 -12.86 -17.49 10.41
CA PHE A 192 -13.76 -18.48 9.80
C PHE A 192 -13.60 -19.85 10.45
N ASP A 193 -14.71 -20.53 10.71
CA ASP A 193 -14.72 -21.93 11.09
C ASP A 193 -15.46 -22.77 10.04
N ASN A 194 -14.93 -23.97 9.77
CA ASN A 194 -15.57 -24.95 8.91
C ASN A 194 -16.39 -25.91 9.77
N VAL A 195 -17.70 -25.79 9.75
CA VAL A 195 -18.61 -26.61 10.57
C VAL A 195 -19.04 -27.91 9.90
N GLU A 196 -19.09 -27.90 8.56
CA GLU A 196 -19.37 -29.07 7.73
C GLU A 196 -18.60 -28.96 6.41
N ARG A 197 -18.56 -30.03 5.62
CA ARG A 197 -17.89 -30.00 4.33
C ARG A 197 -18.41 -28.89 3.42
N GLY A 198 -17.60 -27.83 3.28
CA GLY A 198 -17.89 -26.67 2.45
C GLY A 198 -18.93 -25.69 3.05
N VAL A 199 -19.17 -25.78 4.36
CA VAL A 199 -20.02 -24.83 5.11
C VAL A 199 -19.15 -24.13 6.15
N TYR A 200 -19.19 -22.82 6.12
CA TYR A 200 -18.38 -21.95 6.99
C TYR A 200 -19.25 -21.02 7.82
N VAL A 201 -18.74 -20.66 8.98
CA VAL A 201 -19.35 -19.67 9.89
C VAL A 201 -18.28 -18.67 10.36
N LEU A 202 -18.73 -17.52 10.88
CA LEU A 202 -17.85 -16.55 11.50
C LEU A 202 -17.46 -16.98 12.91
N THR A 203 -16.18 -16.76 13.25
CA THR A 203 -15.72 -16.78 14.64
C THR A 203 -16.00 -15.44 15.33
N ALA A 204 -15.82 -15.39 16.66
CA ALA A 204 -15.84 -14.14 17.41
C ALA A 204 -14.86 -13.09 16.84
N LEU A 205 -13.64 -13.53 16.43
CA LEU A 205 -12.65 -12.66 15.78
C LEU A 205 -13.13 -12.11 14.44
N GLY A 206 -13.92 -12.88 13.69
CA GLY A 206 -14.53 -12.44 12.44
C GLY A 206 -15.58 -11.35 12.67
N ILE A 207 -16.39 -11.49 13.72
CA ILE A 207 -17.39 -10.47 14.12
C ILE A 207 -16.68 -9.18 14.57
N GLU A 208 -15.66 -9.28 15.42
CA GLU A 208 -14.84 -8.14 15.85
C GLU A 208 -14.18 -7.42 14.65
N ALA A 209 -13.72 -8.18 13.66
CA ALA A 209 -13.13 -7.61 12.46
C ALA A 209 -14.13 -6.76 11.66
N LEU A 210 -15.38 -7.19 11.51
CA LEU A 210 -16.43 -6.41 10.85
C LEU A 210 -16.76 -5.11 11.60
N GLN A 211 -16.73 -5.15 12.94
CA GLN A 211 -16.93 -3.95 13.76
C GLN A 211 -15.77 -2.98 13.67
N ARG A 212 -14.54 -3.48 13.53
CA ARG A 212 -13.32 -2.67 13.45
C ARG A 212 -13.18 -1.91 12.13
N TRP A 213 -13.68 -2.46 11.02
CA TRP A 213 -13.55 -1.88 9.67
C TRP A 213 -14.91 -1.71 8.98
N PRO A 214 -15.85 -0.91 9.54
CA PRO A 214 -17.20 -0.74 9.00
C PRO A 214 -17.25 -0.05 7.63
N GLN A 215 -16.31 0.88 7.36
CA GLN A 215 -16.25 1.63 6.09
C GLN A 215 -15.88 0.76 4.88
N ASP A 216 -15.22 -0.37 5.10
CA ASP A 216 -14.90 -1.32 4.02
C ASP A 216 -16.10 -2.22 3.67
N LEU A 217 -17.18 -2.14 4.46
CA LEU A 217 -18.42 -2.88 4.24
C LEU A 217 -19.37 -2.23 3.21
N GLU A 218 -19.15 -0.96 2.83
CA GLU A 218 -19.89 -0.35 1.71
C GLU A 218 -19.68 -1.10 0.38
N ILE A 219 -18.58 -1.86 0.27
CA ILE A 219 -18.33 -2.79 -0.83
C ILE A 219 -19.30 -3.99 -0.79
N VAL A 220 -19.92 -4.24 0.37
CA VAL A 220 -20.82 -5.37 0.64
C VAL A 220 -22.29 -4.97 0.55
N SER A 221 -22.62 -3.69 0.64
CA SER A 221 -24.00 -3.19 0.46
C SER A 221 -24.56 -3.39 -0.96
N SER A 222 -23.73 -3.89 -1.89
CA SER A 222 -24.16 -4.38 -3.20
C SER A 222 -24.48 -5.88 -3.23
N LEU A 223 -24.50 -6.57 -2.08
CA LEU A 223 -24.99 -7.94 -1.98
C LEU A 223 -26.53 -7.91 -2.05
N PRO A 224 -27.17 -8.68 -2.94
CA PRO A 224 -28.63 -8.81 -2.92
C PRO A 224 -29.04 -9.41 -1.58
N ASP A 225 -30.12 -8.85 -0.99
CA ASP A 225 -30.76 -9.41 0.20
C ASP A 225 -31.07 -10.87 -0.05
N ALA A 226 -30.83 -11.71 0.97
CA ALA A 226 -31.04 -13.18 0.90
C ALA A 226 -32.51 -13.62 0.88
N ASP A 227 -33.43 -12.68 0.63
CA ASP A 227 -34.85 -12.93 0.47
C ASP A 227 -35.29 -12.72 -1.00
N GLY A 228 -35.21 -13.81 -1.76
CA GLY A 228 -35.73 -13.92 -3.11
C GLY A 228 -35.89 -15.40 -3.51
#